data_1b49ad037a3cf46dba79e79a8241422b
#
_entry.id   1b49ad037a3cf46dba79e79a8241422b
#
_cell.length_a   1.000
_cell.length_b   1.000
_cell.length_c   1.000
_cell.angle_alpha   90.00
_cell.angle_beta   90.00
_cell.angle_gamma   90.00
#
_symmetry.space_group_name_H-M   'P 1'
#
loop_
_entity.id
_entity.type
_entity.pdbx_description
1 polymer ?
#
loop_
_entity_poly.entity_id
_entity_poly.type
_entity_poly.pdbx_seq_one_letter_code
_entity_poly.pdbx_strand_id
1 'polypeptide(L)'
;EIPWTALCLGLWIPNFFYWGLNQYIMQRTLASKSLAEGQMGIVFAAFLKLIIPFVVVVPGILAYNLYRNDLKEQAEVKYAAEIRKTEDPAAVKGRPVIYKLTDSFLVENVEEGCAHAIHNAEVMKVGEDVMANLKQACADLKADAANDQTTLAERAPFVEKIASLNNKIIKPAVDNSDNYYLTDTLVGFDYDSAFGTLIRKLLPGTGWTWFVLAALFGAVVSSLASMLNSASTIFTMDIYNKLRKNAGPTELVTVGKIGLLVCAVIALTIAPFLD
;
A
#
# COMPACT_ATOMS: atom_id res chain seq x y z
N GLU A 1 -14.47 -6.23 -1.41
CA GLU A 1 -14.16 -7.64 -1.13
C GLU A 1 -13.59 -8.33 -2.36
N ILE A 2 -12.55 -9.15 -2.18
CA ILE A 2 -11.99 -9.94 -3.28
C ILE A 2 -12.86 -11.21 -3.42
N PRO A 3 -13.48 -11.45 -4.58
CA PRO A 3 -14.30 -12.64 -4.76
C PRO A 3 -13.46 -13.92 -4.64
N TRP A 4 -14.02 -14.95 -4.02
CA TRP A 4 -13.32 -16.23 -3.77
C TRP A 4 -12.78 -16.88 -5.05
N THR A 5 -13.44 -16.66 -6.19
CA THR A 5 -12.98 -17.12 -7.49
C THR A 5 -11.66 -16.47 -7.90
N ALA A 6 -11.46 -15.18 -7.59
CA ALA A 6 -10.18 -14.49 -7.79
C ALA A 6 -9.08 -15.04 -6.86
N LEU A 7 -9.43 -15.45 -5.64
CA LEU A 7 -8.49 -16.10 -4.72
C LEU A 7 -8.07 -17.49 -5.23
N CYS A 8 -9.02 -18.31 -5.66
CA CYS A 8 -8.75 -19.70 -6.08
C CYS A 8 -8.14 -19.80 -7.48
N LEU A 9 -8.58 -18.96 -8.43
CA LEU A 9 -8.14 -19.04 -9.83
C LEU A 9 -7.20 -17.89 -10.22
N GLY A 10 -7.46 -16.68 -9.75
CA GLY A 10 -6.67 -15.50 -10.13
C GLY A 10 -5.27 -15.47 -9.52
N LEU A 11 -5.09 -15.94 -8.29
CA LEU A 11 -3.78 -15.92 -7.61
C LEU A 11 -2.73 -16.86 -8.23
N TRP A 12 -3.13 -17.82 -9.06
CA TRP A 12 -2.18 -18.66 -9.79
C TRP A 12 -1.32 -17.84 -10.76
N ILE A 13 -1.89 -16.85 -11.44
CA ILE A 13 -1.19 -16.02 -12.43
C ILE A 13 -0.02 -15.26 -11.78
N PRO A 14 -0.21 -14.44 -10.73
CA PRO A 14 0.88 -13.74 -10.07
C PRO A 14 1.88 -14.69 -9.39
N ASN A 15 1.43 -15.84 -8.86
CA ASN A 15 2.33 -16.83 -8.28
C ASN A 15 3.22 -17.49 -9.35
N PHE A 16 2.66 -17.82 -10.51
CA PHE A 16 3.43 -18.38 -11.64
C PHE A 16 4.47 -17.37 -12.13
N PHE A 17 4.08 -16.10 -12.27
CA PHE A 17 5.01 -15.03 -12.61
C PHE A 17 6.11 -14.88 -11.55
N TYR A 18 5.73 -14.80 -10.28
CA TYR A 18 6.66 -14.57 -9.18
C TYR A 18 7.72 -15.68 -9.07
N TRP A 19 7.29 -16.94 -9.10
CA TRP A 19 8.19 -18.07 -8.89
C TRP A 19 8.90 -18.55 -10.16
N GLY A 20 8.32 -18.31 -11.35
CA GLY A 20 8.81 -18.87 -12.61
C GLY A 20 9.46 -17.87 -13.56
N LEU A 21 9.04 -16.60 -13.54
CA LEU A 21 9.45 -15.61 -14.53
C LEU A 21 10.16 -14.39 -13.92
N ASN A 22 10.04 -14.18 -12.62
CA ASN A 22 10.66 -13.03 -11.98
C ASN A 22 12.17 -13.22 -11.84
N GLN A 23 12.94 -12.46 -12.61
CA GLN A 23 14.40 -12.58 -12.69
C GLN A 23 15.06 -12.44 -11.30
N TYR A 24 14.61 -11.54 -10.45
CA TYR A 24 15.25 -11.31 -9.16
C TYR A 24 15.13 -12.51 -8.20
N ILE A 25 14.16 -13.38 -8.41
CA ILE A 25 13.97 -14.64 -7.67
C ILE A 25 14.70 -15.78 -8.38
N MET A 26 14.45 -15.93 -9.69
CA MET A 26 15.00 -17.03 -10.49
C MET A 26 16.52 -17.03 -10.56
N GLN A 27 17.16 -15.86 -10.58
CA GLN A 27 18.64 -15.77 -10.63
C GLN A 27 19.32 -16.52 -9.47
N ARG A 28 18.70 -16.56 -8.29
CA ARG A 28 19.25 -17.29 -7.12
C ARG A 28 19.13 -18.80 -7.30
N THR A 29 18.04 -19.27 -7.87
CA THR A 29 17.80 -20.67 -8.16
C THR A 29 18.70 -21.16 -9.29
N LEU A 30 18.86 -20.37 -10.35
CA LEU A 30 19.73 -20.68 -11.49
C LEU A 30 21.23 -20.67 -11.11
N ALA A 31 21.61 -19.92 -10.09
CA ALA A 31 22.99 -19.88 -9.58
C ALA A 31 23.31 -21.03 -8.61
N SER A 32 22.38 -21.96 -8.34
CA SER A 32 22.63 -23.12 -7.50
C SER A 32 23.60 -24.11 -8.17
N LYS A 33 24.32 -24.89 -7.36
CA LYS A 33 25.32 -25.87 -7.87
C LYS A 33 24.69 -27.04 -8.61
N SER A 34 23.45 -27.39 -8.27
CA SER A 34 22.71 -28.48 -8.90
C SER A 34 21.22 -28.17 -8.96
N LEU A 35 20.51 -28.84 -9.88
CA LEU A 35 19.04 -28.71 -10.00
C LEU A 35 18.35 -29.13 -8.69
N ALA A 36 18.83 -30.16 -8.03
CA ALA A 36 18.27 -30.67 -6.78
C ALA A 36 18.39 -29.63 -5.64
N GLU A 37 19.54 -28.95 -5.52
CA GLU A 37 19.74 -27.87 -4.54
C GLU A 37 18.84 -26.67 -4.82
N GLY A 38 18.69 -26.30 -6.11
CA GLY A 38 17.79 -25.22 -6.52
C GLY A 38 16.32 -25.52 -6.17
N GLN A 39 15.86 -26.73 -6.47
CA GLN A 39 14.49 -27.19 -6.14
C GLN A 39 14.27 -27.22 -4.63
N MET A 40 15.20 -27.75 -3.86
CA MET A 40 15.12 -27.78 -2.39
C MET A 40 15.10 -26.37 -1.80
N GLY A 41 15.88 -25.45 -2.35
CA GLY A 41 15.88 -24.04 -1.97
C GLY A 41 14.53 -23.38 -2.18
N ILE A 42 13.84 -23.63 -3.31
CA ILE A 42 12.50 -23.12 -3.57
C ILE A 42 11.47 -23.68 -2.59
N VAL A 43 11.48 -25.00 -2.36
CA VAL A 43 10.55 -25.64 -1.41
C VAL A 43 10.77 -25.10 0.01
N PHE A 44 12.01 -24.93 0.43
CA PHE A 44 12.34 -24.34 1.73
C PHE A 44 11.88 -22.87 1.83
N ALA A 45 12.08 -22.08 0.78
CA ALA A 45 11.60 -20.70 0.72
C ALA A 45 10.06 -20.62 0.78
N ALA A 46 9.36 -21.54 0.10
CA ALA A 46 7.90 -21.63 0.17
C ALA A 46 7.43 -21.97 1.59
N PHE A 47 8.10 -22.91 2.27
CA PHE A 47 7.81 -23.24 3.67
C PHE A 47 8.01 -22.05 4.59
N LEU A 48 9.12 -21.32 4.47
CA LEU A 48 9.36 -20.11 5.27
C LEU A 48 8.31 -19.02 5.02
N LYS A 49 7.79 -18.90 3.79
CA LYS A 49 6.70 -17.95 3.47
C LYS A 49 5.40 -18.22 4.24
N LEU A 50 5.13 -19.43 4.67
CA LEU A 50 3.97 -19.73 5.52
C LEU A 50 4.08 -19.10 6.91
N ILE A 51 5.28 -18.79 7.37
CA ILE A 51 5.53 -18.17 8.68
C ILE A 51 5.36 -16.65 8.62
N ILE A 52 5.65 -16.02 7.46
CA ILE A 52 5.62 -14.56 7.30
C ILE A 52 4.27 -13.93 7.70
N PRO A 53 3.09 -14.46 7.35
CA PRO A 53 1.82 -13.89 7.78
C PRO A 53 1.70 -13.75 9.29
N PHE A 54 2.18 -14.71 10.06
CA PHE A 54 2.18 -14.64 11.53
C PHE A 54 3.12 -13.54 12.04
N VAL A 55 4.30 -13.40 11.43
CA VAL A 55 5.29 -12.38 11.81
C VAL A 55 4.81 -10.96 11.47
N VAL A 56 3.95 -10.78 10.47
CA VAL A 56 3.44 -9.48 10.05
C VAL A 56 2.09 -9.17 10.70
N VAL A 57 1.15 -10.12 10.66
CA VAL A 57 -0.24 -9.89 11.12
C VAL A 57 -0.31 -9.77 12.65
N VAL A 58 0.41 -10.62 13.39
CA VAL A 58 0.36 -10.58 14.86
C VAL A 58 0.86 -9.24 15.41
N PRO A 59 2.01 -8.69 15.00
CA PRO A 59 2.41 -7.36 15.43
C PRO A 59 1.43 -6.26 15.01
N GLY A 60 0.81 -6.35 13.84
CA GLY A 60 -0.21 -5.40 13.39
C GLY A 60 -1.44 -5.39 14.31
N ILE A 61 -1.95 -6.57 14.68
CA ILE A 61 -3.07 -6.71 15.62
C ILE A 61 -2.67 -6.19 17.01
N LEU A 62 -1.47 -6.51 17.48
CA LEU A 62 -0.96 -6.01 18.76
C LEU A 62 -0.83 -4.48 18.75
N ALA A 63 -0.31 -3.90 17.69
CA ALA A 63 -0.20 -2.45 17.55
C ALA A 63 -1.58 -1.77 17.60
N TYR A 64 -2.57 -2.30 16.90
CA TYR A 64 -3.94 -1.78 16.94
C TYR A 64 -4.55 -1.87 18.34
N ASN A 65 -4.41 -3.01 19.04
CA ASN A 65 -5.00 -3.18 20.35
C ASN A 65 -4.31 -2.35 21.45
N LEU A 66 -2.98 -2.22 21.39
CA LEU A 66 -2.21 -1.54 22.43
C LEU A 66 -2.06 -0.03 22.18
N TYR A 67 -2.04 0.40 20.92
CA TYR A 67 -1.70 1.77 20.51
C TYR A 67 -2.73 2.37 19.56
N ARG A 68 -4.01 2.01 19.75
CA ARG A 68 -5.12 2.51 18.92
C ARG A 68 -5.16 4.04 18.84
N ASN A 69 -4.95 4.70 19.98
CA ASN A 69 -4.99 6.16 20.04
C ASN A 69 -3.83 6.81 19.28
N ASP A 70 -2.63 6.22 19.35
CA ASP A 70 -1.47 6.70 18.58
C ASP A 70 -1.71 6.56 17.05
N LEU A 71 -2.36 5.47 16.64
CA LEU A 71 -2.70 5.24 15.22
C LEU A 71 -3.79 6.20 14.73
N LYS A 72 -4.74 6.55 15.62
CA LYS A 72 -5.76 7.55 15.35
C LYS A 72 -5.15 8.94 15.20
N GLU A 73 -4.30 9.36 16.15
CA GLU A 73 -3.60 10.65 16.09
C GLU A 73 -2.79 10.81 14.79
N GLN A 74 -2.11 9.73 14.35
CA GLN A 74 -1.36 9.76 13.09
C GLN A 74 -2.29 9.88 11.87
N ALA A 75 -3.46 9.22 11.90
CA ALA A 75 -4.47 9.38 10.86
C ALA A 75 -5.02 10.80 10.82
N GLU A 76 -5.27 11.43 11.97
CA GLU A 76 -5.72 12.82 12.08
C GLU A 76 -4.68 13.80 11.50
N VAL A 77 -3.38 13.57 11.75
CA VAL A 77 -2.30 14.38 11.15
C VAL A 77 -2.31 14.26 9.61
N LYS A 78 -2.44 13.04 9.08
CA LYS A 78 -2.55 12.81 7.63
C LYS A 78 -3.80 13.47 7.05
N TYR A 79 -4.92 13.33 7.71
CA TYR A 79 -6.17 13.99 7.34
C TYR A 79 -6.02 15.50 7.27
N ALA A 80 -5.48 16.13 8.33
CA ALA A 80 -5.26 17.56 8.36
C ALA A 80 -4.29 18.05 7.25
N ALA A 81 -3.27 17.27 6.94
CA ALA A 81 -2.34 17.56 5.85
C ALA A 81 -3.05 17.50 4.49
N GLU A 82 -3.92 16.51 4.29
CA GLU A 82 -4.68 16.35 3.05
C GLU A 82 -5.72 17.45 2.86
N ILE A 83 -6.42 17.85 3.92
CA ILE A 83 -7.36 18.99 3.87
C ILE A 83 -6.64 20.29 3.47
N ARG A 84 -5.44 20.54 4.02
CA ARG A 84 -4.63 21.70 3.61
C ARG A 84 -4.29 21.69 2.11
N LYS A 85 -4.03 20.52 1.54
CA LYS A 85 -3.80 20.38 0.08
C LYS A 85 -5.07 20.75 -0.70
N THR A 86 -6.24 20.39 -0.21
CA THR A 86 -7.50 20.74 -0.89
C THR A 86 -7.82 22.23 -0.84
N GLU A 87 -7.29 22.96 0.15
CA GLU A 87 -7.42 24.40 0.30
C GLU A 87 -6.39 25.18 -0.54
N ASP A 88 -5.33 24.51 -1.02
CA ASP A 88 -4.30 25.15 -1.85
C ASP A 88 -4.75 25.24 -3.32
N PRO A 89 -4.99 26.46 -3.87
CA PRO A 89 -5.39 26.64 -5.25
C PRO A 89 -4.38 26.10 -6.27
N ALA A 90 -3.08 26.06 -5.91
CA ALA A 90 -2.04 25.55 -6.77
C ALA A 90 -2.10 24.02 -6.87
N ALA A 91 -2.44 23.32 -5.79
CA ALA A 91 -2.61 21.88 -5.78
C ALA A 91 -3.89 21.45 -6.51
N VAL A 92 -5.01 22.10 -6.20
CA VAL A 92 -6.32 21.76 -6.76
C VAL A 92 -6.48 22.20 -8.21
N LYS A 93 -5.77 23.26 -8.64
CA LYS A 93 -5.83 23.83 -10.02
C LYS A 93 -7.26 24.14 -10.49
N GLY A 94 -8.14 24.57 -9.57
CA GLY A 94 -9.54 24.88 -9.86
C GLY A 94 -10.43 23.66 -10.15
N ARG A 95 -9.94 22.44 -9.95
CA ARG A 95 -10.72 21.22 -10.11
C ARG A 95 -11.61 20.98 -8.89
N PRO A 96 -12.84 20.46 -9.06
CA PRO A 96 -13.66 20.05 -7.92
C PRO A 96 -12.99 18.96 -7.10
N VAL A 97 -13.03 19.10 -5.78
CA VAL A 97 -12.44 18.14 -4.83
C VAL A 97 -13.39 16.98 -4.59
N ILE A 98 -12.84 15.76 -4.60
CA ILE A 98 -13.56 14.52 -4.28
C ILE A 98 -12.81 13.79 -3.16
N TYR A 99 -13.52 13.48 -2.09
CA TYR A 99 -12.97 12.83 -0.91
C TYR A 99 -13.15 11.31 -0.98
N LYS A 100 -12.05 10.55 -0.92
CA LYS A 100 -12.08 9.08 -0.83
C LYS A 100 -12.16 8.68 0.64
N LEU A 101 -13.27 8.09 1.05
CA LEU A 101 -13.56 7.74 2.43
C LEU A 101 -13.45 6.23 2.64
N THR A 102 -12.87 5.80 3.78
CA THR A 102 -12.93 4.42 4.26
C THR A 102 -13.99 4.24 5.35
N ASP A 103 -14.37 3.01 5.60
CA ASP A 103 -15.29 2.65 6.69
C ASP A 103 -14.73 3.11 8.05
N SER A 104 -13.41 2.92 8.26
CA SER A 104 -12.76 3.35 9.49
C SER A 104 -12.80 4.87 9.69
N PHE A 105 -12.69 5.66 8.61
CA PHE A 105 -12.83 7.12 8.69
C PHE A 105 -14.25 7.53 9.08
N LEU A 106 -15.26 6.91 8.47
CA LEU A 106 -16.68 7.17 8.78
C LEU A 106 -17.03 6.81 10.22
N VAL A 107 -16.42 5.77 10.78
CA VAL A 107 -16.63 5.35 12.18
C VAL A 107 -16.02 6.32 13.19
N GLU A 108 -14.79 6.75 12.94
CA GLU A 108 -14.03 7.58 13.89
C GLU A 108 -14.33 9.09 13.73
N ASN A 109 -14.72 9.53 12.53
CA ASN A 109 -14.97 10.93 12.18
C ASN A 109 -16.36 11.07 11.52
N VAL A 110 -17.42 10.76 12.29
CA VAL A 110 -18.80 10.66 11.76
C VAL A 110 -19.27 11.96 11.12
N GLU A 111 -18.99 13.11 11.74
CA GLU A 111 -19.44 14.40 11.24
C GLU A 111 -18.74 14.79 9.95
N GLU A 112 -17.41 14.74 9.94
CA GLU A 112 -16.57 15.05 8.78
C GLU A 112 -16.81 14.06 7.65
N GLY A 113 -16.88 12.77 7.98
CA GLY A 113 -17.13 11.72 7.00
C GLY A 113 -18.48 11.89 6.29
N CYS A 114 -19.53 12.20 7.03
CA CYS A 114 -20.84 12.51 6.46
C CYS A 114 -20.81 13.81 5.63
N ALA A 115 -20.13 14.85 6.11
CA ALA A 115 -19.99 16.11 5.38
C ALA A 115 -19.27 15.90 4.04
N HIS A 116 -18.19 15.16 4.03
CA HIS A 116 -17.43 14.82 2.81
C HIS A 116 -18.22 13.94 1.84
N ALA A 117 -18.99 12.97 2.33
CA ALA A 117 -19.85 12.14 1.48
C ALA A 117 -20.95 12.97 0.80
N ILE A 118 -21.57 13.89 1.55
CA ILE A 118 -22.59 14.82 1.01
C ILE A 118 -21.95 15.77 0.00
N HIS A 119 -20.79 16.35 0.31
CA HIS A 119 -20.04 17.19 -0.62
C HIS A 119 -19.74 16.47 -1.94
N ASN A 120 -19.27 15.23 -1.89
CA ASN A 120 -19.05 14.41 -3.09
C ASN A 120 -20.33 14.26 -3.92
N ALA A 121 -21.46 14.02 -3.26
CA ALA A 121 -22.75 13.89 -3.93
C ALA A 121 -23.21 15.21 -4.60
N GLU A 122 -22.94 16.36 -3.98
CA GLU A 122 -23.21 17.67 -4.55
C GLU A 122 -22.33 17.96 -5.77
N VAL A 123 -21.02 17.72 -5.66
CA VAL A 123 -20.06 17.89 -6.77
C VAL A 123 -20.43 17.01 -7.95
N MET A 124 -20.82 15.76 -7.69
CA MET A 124 -21.21 14.80 -8.72
C MET A 124 -22.63 15.00 -9.24
N LYS A 125 -23.40 15.95 -8.67
CA LYS A 125 -24.78 16.29 -9.07
C LYS A 125 -25.69 15.05 -9.14
N VAL A 126 -25.66 14.23 -8.09
CA VAL A 126 -26.49 13.02 -8.02
C VAL A 126 -27.98 13.38 -7.95
N GLY A 127 -28.84 12.42 -8.36
CA GLY A 127 -30.30 12.59 -8.27
C GLY A 127 -30.78 12.77 -6.83
N GLU A 128 -31.93 13.45 -6.68
CA GLU A 128 -32.53 13.78 -5.38
C GLU A 128 -32.74 12.54 -4.50
N ASP A 129 -33.14 11.41 -5.10
CA ASP A 129 -33.35 10.15 -4.38
C ASP A 129 -32.05 9.62 -3.73
N VAL A 130 -30.92 9.70 -4.46
CA VAL A 130 -29.61 9.24 -3.94
C VAL A 130 -29.15 10.19 -2.85
N MET A 131 -29.32 11.50 -3.03
CA MET A 131 -28.98 12.50 -2.04
C MET A 131 -29.82 12.33 -0.76
N ALA A 132 -31.11 12.09 -0.87
CA ALA A 132 -32.01 11.85 0.27
C ALA A 132 -31.59 10.60 1.04
N ASN A 133 -31.32 9.49 0.33
CA ASN A 133 -30.84 8.24 0.93
C ASN A 133 -29.51 8.41 1.67
N LEU A 134 -28.57 9.19 1.10
CA LEU A 134 -27.28 9.46 1.73
C LEU A 134 -27.45 10.32 2.99
N LYS A 135 -28.24 11.39 2.91
CA LYS A 135 -28.54 12.25 4.07
C LYS A 135 -29.23 11.49 5.20
N GLN A 136 -30.19 10.60 4.87
CA GLN A 136 -30.84 9.76 5.86
C GLN A 136 -29.84 8.79 6.52
N ALA A 137 -29.01 8.10 5.74
CA ALA A 137 -27.99 7.20 6.30
C ALA A 137 -26.98 7.95 7.20
N CYS A 138 -26.61 9.18 6.84
CA CYS A 138 -25.75 10.02 7.66
C CYS A 138 -26.46 10.48 8.96
N ALA A 139 -27.76 10.78 8.90
CA ALA A 139 -28.53 11.13 10.09
C ALA A 139 -28.67 9.94 11.04
N ASP A 140 -28.93 8.75 10.51
CA ASP A 140 -29.01 7.51 11.28
C ASP A 140 -27.67 7.20 11.96
N LEU A 141 -26.54 7.32 11.24
CA LEU A 141 -25.21 7.11 11.81
C LEU A 141 -24.87 8.12 12.90
N LYS A 142 -25.23 9.41 12.72
CA LYS A 142 -25.02 10.46 13.73
C LYS A 142 -25.85 10.22 14.99
N ALA A 143 -27.11 9.84 14.83
CA ALA A 143 -28.00 9.51 15.94
C ALA A 143 -27.47 8.32 16.75
N ASP A 144 -26.96 7.30 16.05
CA ASP A 144 -26.36 6.12 16.68
C ASP A 144 -25.02 6.44 17.35
N ALA A 145 -24.19 7.31 16.73
CA ALA A 145 -22.93 7.76 17.30
C ALA A 145 -23.10 8.60 18.57
N ALA A 146 -24.21 9.33 18.72
CA ALA A 146 -24.56 10.09 19.89
C ALA A 146 -24.97 9.21 21.09
N ASN A 147 -25.31 7.94 20.83
CA ASN A 147 -25.66 6.99 21.87
C ASN A 147 -24.41 6.21 22.30
N ASP A 148 -23.87 6.53 23.49
CA ASP A 148 -22.62 5.96 24.04
C ASP A 148 -22.69 4.45 24.32
N GLN A 149 -23.91 3.86 24.25
CA GLN A 149 -24.13 2.43 24.49
C GLN A 149 -24.06 1.56 23.22
N THR A 150 -24.04 2.19 22.03
CA THR A 150 -23.99 1.47 20.75
C THR A 150 -22.59 0.95 20.45
N THR A 151 -22.53 -0.32 20.09
CA THR A 151 -21.28 -0.99 19.73
C THR A 151 -20.90 -0.65 18.27
N LEU A 152 -19.60 -0.79 17.94
CA LEU A 152 -19.11 -0.67 16.56
C LEU A 152 -19.85 -1.61 15.57
N ALA A 153 -20.30 -2.77 16.05
CA ALA A 153 -21.05 -3.74 15.25
C ALA A 153 -22.44 -3.22 14.85
N GLU A 154 -23.09 -2.45 15.70
CA GLU A 154 -24.41 -1.85 15.43
C GLU A 154 -24.30 -0.67 14.44
N ARG A 155 -23.18 0.05 14.44
CA ARG A 155 -22.87 1.14 13.49
C ARG A 155 -22.50 0.63 12.09
N ALA A 156 -21.97 -0.60 12.00
CA ALA A 156 -21.46 -1.17 10.76
C ALA A 156 -22.44 -1.10 9.57
N PRO A 157 -23.75 -1.40 9.70
CA PRO A 157 -24.69 -1.33 8.58
C PRO A 157 -24.86 0.08 7.99
N PHE A 158 -24.85 1.11 8.84
CA PHE A 158 -24.95 2.51 8.39
C PHE A 158 -23.67 2.95 7.69
N VAL A 159 -22.52 2.61 8.26
CA VAL A 159 -21.20 2.89 7.69
C VAL A 159 -21.05 2.22 6.32
N GLU A 160 -21.37 0.93 6.21
CA GLU A 160 -21.32 0.19 4.95
C GLU A 160 -22.25 0.80 3.89
N LYS A 161 -23.45 1.21 4.29
CA LYS A 161 -24.41 1.89 3.40
C LYS A 161 -23.83 3.21 2.88
N ILE A 162 -23.29 4.07 3.74
CA ILE A 162 -22.68 5.36 3.34
C ILE A 162 -21.46 5.11 2.45
N ALA A 163 -20.56 4.21 2.83
CA ALA A 163 -19.37 3.88 2.06
C ALA A 163 -19.73 3.33 0.68
N SER A 164 -20.71 2.42 0.59
CA SER A 164 -21.15 1.86 -0.69
C SER A 164 -21.78 2.91 -1.60
N LEU A 165 -22.60 3.82 -1.05
CA LEU A 165 -23.17 4.95 -1.79
C LEU A 165 -22.08 5.90 -2.24
N ASN A 166 -21.18 6.33 -1.35
CA ASN A 166 -20.07 7.21 -1.69
C ASN A 166 -19.20 6.64 -2.79
N ASN A 167 -18.81 5.35 -2.70
CA ASN A 167 -18.00 4.69 -3.71
C ASN A 167 -18.68 4.64 -5.09
N LYS A 168 -20.01 4.45 -5.13
CA LYS A 168 -20.76 4.54 -6.38
C LYS A 168 -20.79 5.96 -6.95
N ILE A 169 -20.97 6.96 -6.08
CA ILE A 169 -21.02 8.37 -6.43
C ILE A 169 -19.68 8.83 -7.00
N ILE A 170 -18.57 8.50 -6.37
CA ILE A 170 -17.24 8.96 -6.79
C ILE A 170 -16.63 8.16 -7.94
N LYS A 171 -17.19 6.99 -8.27
CA LYS A 171 -16.65 6.14 -9.34
C LYS A 171 -16.40 6.87 -10.66
N PRO A 172 -17.34 7.68 -11.20
CA PRO A 172 -17.10 8.43 -12.45
C PRO A 172 -15.97 9.46 -12.32
N ALA A 173 -15.75 10.02 -11.12
CA ALA A 173 -14.64 10.94 -10.88
C ALA A 173 -13.31 10.21 -10.80
N VAL A 174 -13.29 9.00 -10.23
CA VAL A 174 -12.09 8.14 -10.19
C VAL A 174 -11.71 7.68 -11.60
N ASP A 175 -12.70 7.31 -12.41
CA ASP A 175 -12.49 6.90 -13.82
C ASP A 175 -12.03 8.09 -14.70
N ASN A 176 -12.30 9.34 -14.28
CA ASN A 176 -12.00 10.59 -15.01
C ASN A 176 -11.19 11.57 -14.14
N SER A 177 -10.10 11.07 -13.54
CA SER A 177 -9.27 11.77 -12.55
C SER A 177 -8.68 13.11 -13.03
N ASP A 178 -8.55 13.31 -14.33
CA ASP A 178 -8.03 14.56 -14.90
C ASP A 178 -8.92 15.78 -14.61
N ASN A 179 -10.23 15.57 -14.46
CA ASN A 179 -11.22 16.62 -14.25
C ASN A 179 -11.49 16.94 -12.76
N TYR A 180 -11.01 16.09 -11.87
CA TYR A 180 -11.24 16.18 -10.42
C TYR A 180 -9.93 16.14 -9.65
N TYR A 181 -9.90 16.80 -8.49
CA TYR A 181 -8.87 16.57 -7.50
C TYR A 181 -9.33 15.45 -6.56
N LEU A 182 -8.69 14.30 -6.65
CA LEU A 182 -8.98 13.18 -5.77
C LEU A 182 -8.05 13.24 -4.56
N THR A 183 -8.62 13.28 -3.36
CA THR A 183 -7.81 13.20 -2.15
C THR A 183 -7.14 11.83 -2.03
N ASP A 184 -6.07 11.74 -1.23
CA ASP A 184 -5.64 10.46 -0.69
C ASP A 184 -6.79 9.80 0.09
N THR A 185 -6.73 8.49 0.24
CA THR A 185 -7.80 7.76 0.93
C THR A 185 -7.80 8.12 2.41
N LEU A 186 -8.87 8.74 2.88
CA LEU A 186 -9.04 9.16 4.27
C LEU A 186 -9.31 7.94 5.15
N VAL A 187 -8.50 7.75 6.19
CA VAL A 187 -8.53 6.59 7.09
C VAL A 187 -8.73 7.04 8.54
N GLY A 188 -9.48 6.27 9.32
CA GLY A 188 -9.66 6.52 10.76
C GLY A 188 -8.46 6.09 11.60
N PHE A 189 -7.68 5.13 11.10
CA PHE A 189 -6.44 4.66 11.73
C PHE A 189 -5.34 4.53 10.69
N ASP A 190 -4.15 4.99 11.01
CA ASP A 190 -2.98 4.80 10.14
C ASP A 190 -2.34 3.42 10.37
N TYR A 191 -2.89 2.41 9.70
CA TYR A 191 -2.37 1.04 9.80
C TYR A 191 -0.97 0.87 9.21
N ASP A 192 -0.57 1.72 8.27
CA ASP A 192 0.77 1.67 7.68
C ASP A 192 1.85 2.01 8.71
N SER A 193 1.51 2.86 9.68
CA SER A 193 2.40 3.22 10.79
C SER A 193 2.38 2.22 11.95
N ALA A 194 1.49 1.21 11.93
CA ALA A 194 1.27 0.31 13.06
C ALA A 194 2.55 -0.41 13.52
N PHE A 195 3.30 -0.98 12.57
CA PHE A 195 4.55 -1.67 12.87
C PHE A 195 5.63 -0.72 13.38
N GLY A 196 5.76 0.46 12.78
CA GLY A 196 6.69 1.51 13.23
C GLY A 196 6.36 2.01 14.63
N THR A 197 5.07 2.20 14.93
CA THR A 197 4.58 2.61 16.26
C THR A 197 4.89 1.54 17.31
N LEU A 198 4.65 0.26 16.98
CA LEU A 198 4.97 -0.85 17.86
C LEU A 198 6.48 -0.87 18.20
N ILE A 199 7.35 -0.77 17.20
CA ILE A 199 8.80 -0.72 17.40
C ILE A 199 9.18 0.47 18.26
N ARG A 200 8.68 1.66 17.94
CA ARG A 200 9.01 2.90 18.67
C ARG A 200 8.55 2.89 20.12
N LYS A 201 7.45 2.21 20.44
CA LYS A 201 6.88 2.18 21.80
C LYS A 201 7.39 1.00 22.64
N LEU A 202 7.62 -0.18 22.05
CA LEU A 202 8.05 -1.36 22.79
C LEU A 202 9.56 -1.47 23.00
N LEU A 203 10.37 -0.92 22.07
CA LEU A 203 11.82 -1.13 22.09
C LEU A 203 12.65 -0.03 22.76
N PRO A 204 12.13 1.18 23.11
CA PRO A 204 12.97 2.23 23.69
C PRO A 204 13.64 1.76 24.98
N GLY A 205 14.95 2.03 25.09
CA GLY A 205 15.75 1.64 26.28
C GLY A 205 16.16 0.16 26.32
N THR A 206 15.71 -0.67 25.38
CA THR A 206 16.18 -2.04 25.24
C THR A 206 17.30 -2.13 24.21
N GLY A 207 18.33 -2.95 24.45
CA GLY A 207 19.39 -3.19 23.44
C GLY A 207 18.89 -3.77 22.11
N TRP A 208 17.65 -4.26 22.09
CA TRP A 208 16.98 -4.83 20.93
C TRP A 208 16.60 -3.81 19.83
N THR A 209 16.51 -2.52 20.16
CA THR A 209 16.19 -1.46 19.18
C THR A 209 17.15 -1.49 18.01
N TRP A 210 18.45 -1.51 18.30
CA TRP A 210 19.49 -1.53 17.27
C TRP A 210 19.48 -2.81 16.44
N PHE A 211 19.19 -3.95 17.07
CA PHE A 211 19.05 -5.22 16.37
C PHE A 211 17.90 -5.22 15.37
N VAL A 212 16.71 -4.73 15.77
CA VAL A 212 15.54 -4.66 14.89
C VAL A 212 15.77 -3.67 13.75
N LEU A 213 16.33 -2.50 14.04
CA LEU A 213 16.67 -1.51 12.99
C LEU A 213 17.70 -2.07 12.00
N ALA A 214 18.72 -2.76 12.48
CA ALA A 214 19.72 -3.41 11.62
C ALA A 214 19.09 -4.52 10.77
N ALA A 215 18.17 -5.32 11.32
CA ALA A 215 17.45 -6.34 10.58
C ALA A 215 16.55 -5.75 9.48
N LEU A 216 15.82 -4.69 9.78
CA LEU A 216 14.99 -3.96 8.79
C LEU A 216 15.86 -3.36 7.68
N PHE A 217 16.94 -2.68 8.06
CA PHE A 217 17.88 -2.12 7.09
C PHE A 217 18.49 -3.20 6.20
N GLY A 218 18.92 -4.31 6.81
CA GLY A 218 19.45 -5.47 6.07
C GLY A 218 18.45 -6.07 5.09
N ALA A 219 17.18 -6.17 5.47
CA ALA A 219 16.12 -6.68 4.60
C ALA A 219 15.90 -5.75 3.38
N VAL A 220 15.86 -4.44 3.59
CA VAL A 220 15.71 -3.44 2.51
C VAL A 220 16.93 -3.49 1.57
N VAL A 221 18.14 -3.44 2.11
CA VAL A 221 19.38 -3.48 1.31
C VAL A 221 19.48 -4.77 0.51
N SER A 222 19.13 -5.92 1.10
CA SER A 222 19.13 -7.21 0.41
C SER A 222 18.17 -7.25 -0.78
N SER A 223 16.97 -6.67 -0.62
CA SER A 223 15.96 -6.59 -1.69
C SER A 223 16.43 -5.66 -2.81
N LEU A 224 16.90 -4.47 -2.47
CA LEU A 224 17.44 -3.50 -3.45
C LEU A 224 18.63 -4.08 -4.22
N ALA A 225 19.57 -4.71 -3.54
CA ALA A 225 20.73 -5.36 -4.20
C ALA A 225 20.29 -6.42 -5.20
N SER A 226 19.27 -7.22 -4.86
CA SER A 226 18.74 -8.24 -5.78
C SER A 226 18.06 -7.62 -7.00
N MET A 227 17.29 -6.55 -6.82
CA MET A 227 16.61 -5.86 -7.92
C MET A 227 17.62 -5.18 -8.86
N LEU A 228 18.60 -4.49 -8.32
CA LEU A 228 19.68 -3.85 -9.10
C LEU A 228 20.50 -4.88 -9.86
N ASN A 229 20.84 -6.00 -9.23
CA ASN A 229 21.56 -7.08 -9.91
C ASN A 229 20.75 -7.70 -11.05
N SER A 230 19.43 -7.85 -10.84
CA SER A 230 18.51 -8.35 -11.87
C SER A 230 18.45 -7.40 -13.07
N ALA A 231 18.25 -6.10 -12.83
CA ALA A 231 18.22 -5.08 -13.89
C ALA A 231 19.53 -5.04 -14.67
N SER A 232 20.67 -5.06 -13.97
CA SER A 232 22.00 -5.10 -14.57
C SER A 232 22.23 -6.36 -15.42
N THR A 233 21.77 -7.52 -14.94
CA THR A 233 21.91 -8.79 -15.67
C THR A 233 21.08 -8.78 -16.95
N ILE A 234 19.82 -8.34 -16.88
CA ILE A 234 18.95 -8.19 -18.06
C ILE A 234 19.59 -7.26 -19.08
N PHE A 235 20.04 -6.08 -18.64
CA PHE A 235 20.72 -5.14 -19.53
C PHE A 235 21.94 -5.77 -20.22
N THR A 236 22.80 -6.44 -19.43
CA THR A 236 24.05 -7.01 -19.95
C THR A 236 23.80 -8.18 -20.90
N MET A 237 22.90 -9.09 -20.55
CA MET A 237 22.68 -10.32 -21.32
C MET A 237 21.71 -10.13 -22.48
N ASP A 238 20.65 -9.35 -22.29
CA ASP A 238 19.60 -9.21 -23.30
C ASP A 238 19.83 -8.04 -24.25
N ILE A 239 20.52 -7.00 -23.82
CA ILE A 239 20.79 -5.82 -24.65
C ILE A 239 22.25 -5.83 -25.13
N TYR A 240 23.21 -5.71 -24.20
CA TYR A 240 24.62 -5.52 -24.56
C TYR A 240 25.18 -6.71 -25.33
N ASN A 241 24.99 -7.94 -24.83
CA ASN A 241 25.51 -9.16 -25.46
C ASN A 241 24.89 -9.43 -26.84
N LYS A 242 23.63 -9.02 -27.05
CA LYS A 242 23.00 -9.13 -28.39
C LYS A 242 23.53 -8.10 -29.38
N LEU A 243 23.87 -6.91 -28.91
CA LEU A 243 24.47 -5.85 -29.75
C LEU A 243 25.92 -6.15 -30.06
N ARG A 244 26.67 -6.74 -29.13
CA ARG A 244 28.10 -7.05 -29.28
C ARG A 244 28.33 -8.57 -29.22
N LYS A 245 28.13 -9.23 -30.34
CA LYS A 245 28.13 -10.70 -30.48
C LYS A 245 29.41 -11.43 -30.03
N ASN A 246 30.54 -10.72 -29.88
CA ASN A 246 31.84 -11.29 -29.50
C ASN A 246 32.34 -10.77 -28.14
N ALA A 247 31.45 -10.39 -27.24
CA ALA A 247 31.83 -9.95 -25.91
C ALA A 247 32.39 -11.11 -25.07
N GLY A 248 33.57 -10.93 -24.51
CA GLY A 248 34.19 -11.92 -23.66
C GLY A 248 33.55 -11.98 -22.25
N PRO A 249 33.68 -13.09 -21.50
CA PRO A 249 33.10 -13.23 -20.16
C PRO A 249 33.50 -12.11 -19.19
N THR A 250 34.74 -11.69 -19.21
CA THR A 250 35.27 -10.61 -18.35
C THR A 250 34.66 -9.25 -18.71
N GLU A 251 34.43 -9.01 -20.00
CA GLU A 251 33.78 -7.80 -20.49
C GLU A 251 32.33 -7.74 -20.02
N LEU A 252 31.56 -8.82 -20.16
CA LEU A 252 30.17 -8.91 -19.71
C LEU A 252 30.05 -8.64 -18.20
N VAL A 253 30.95 -9.19 -17.38
CA VAL A 253 30.97 -8.90 -15.95
C VAL A 253 31.26 -7.42 -15.66
N THR A 254 32.18 -6.79 -16.41
CA THR A 254 32.50 -5.37 -16.23
C THR A 254 31.31 -4.49 -16.62
N VAL A 255 30.68 -4.79 -17.76
CA VAL A 255 29.45 -4.08 -18.20
C VAL A 255 28.33 -4.26 -17.18
N GLY A 256 28.17 -5.44 -16.62
CA GLY A 256 27.22 -5.71 -15.55
C GLY A 256 27.45 -4.82 -14.31
N LYS A 257 28.69 -4.70 -13.86
CA LYS A 257 29.04 -3.82 -12.73
C LYS A 257 28.74 -2.36 -13.01
N ILE A 258 29.08 -1.88 -14.22
CA ILE A 258 28.77 -0.51 -14.64
C ILE A 258 27.25 -0.32 -14.73
N GLY A 259 26.53 -1.26 -15.34
CA GLY A 259 25.09 -1.23 -15.44
C GLY A 259 24.39 -1.16 -14.08
N LEU A 260 24.85 -1.92 -13.10
CA LEU A 260 24.35 -1.87 -11.73
C LEU A 260 24.54 -0.47 -11.12
N LEU A 261 25.70 0.14 -11.30
CA LEU A 261 26.00 1.47 -10.77
C LEU A 261 25.14 2.55 -11.44
N VAL A 262 24.97 2.45 -12.74
CA VAL A 262 24.09 3.36 -13.53
C VAL A 262 22.63 3.22 -13.07
N CYS A 263 22.12 2.00 -12.93
CA CYS A 263 20.75 1.78 -12.42
C CYS A 263 20.57 2.32 -11.01
N ALA A 264 21.56 2.18 -10.13
CA ALA A 264 21.52 2.74 -8.78
C ALA A 264 21.45 4.27 -8.79
N VAL A 265 22.27 4.92 -9.62
CA VAL A 265 22.25 6.38 -9.76
C VAL A 265 20.91 6.87 -10.32
N ILE A 266 20.39 6.21 -11.35
CA ILE A 266 19.07 6.54 -11.91
C ILE A 266 17.97 6.40 -10.84
N ALA A 267 17.97 5.30 -10.09
CA ALA A 267 16.99 5.09 -9.02
C ALA A 267 17.07 6.19 -7.94
N LEU A 268 18.28 6.56 -7.52
CA LEU A 268 18.49 7.64 -6.54
C LEU A 268 18.04 9.01 -7.04
N THR A 269 18.21 9.28 -8.34
CA THR A 269 17.78 10.55 -8.93
C THR A 269 16.28 10.64 -9.14
N ILE A 270 15.62 9.51 -9.44
CA ILE A 270 14.16 9.47 -9.67
C ILE A 270 13.38 9.39 -8.36
N ALA A 271 13.92 8.73 -7.33
CA ALA A 271 13.21 8.51 -6.06
C ALA A 271 12.57 9.77 -5.45
N PRO A 272 13.21 10.96 -5.44
CA PRO A 272 12.60 12.18 -4.89
C PRO A 272 11.42 12.74 -5.70
N PHE A 273 11.19 12.25 -6.92
CA PHE A 273 10.10 12.70 -7.80
C PHE A 273 8.92 11.73 -7.82
N LEU A 274 8.97 10.65 -7.05
CA LEU A 274 7.91 9.63 -6.97
C LEU A 274 6.93 9.86 -5.81
N ASP A 275 7.13 10.92 -4.99
CA ASP A 275 6.24 11.34 -3.90
C ASP A 275 5.07 12.20 -4.40
#